data_e19147b45473ecd545aa1b784ba5dbea
#
_entry.id   e19147b45473ecd545aa1b784ba5dbea
#
_cell.length_a   1.000
_cell.length_b   1.000
_cell.length_c   1.000
_cell.angle_alpha   90.00
_cell.angle_beta   90.00
_cell.angle_gamma   90.00
#
_symmetry.space_group_name_H-M   'P 1'
#
loop_
_entity.id
_entity.type
_entity.pdbx_description
1 polymer ?
#
loop_
_entity_poly.entity_id
_entity_poly.type
_entity_poly.pdbx_seq_one_letter_code
_entity_poly.pdbx_strand_id
1 'polypeptide(L)'
;PLQLTDLPFIYREPGSATRRAMEEFIHAQGWSVRKRMELTSNEAVKQAVIAGLGCSVMPLIGIKKELADGDLKIIPVKGLPVTTSWNLIWLQGKQFSPAAAAYLQHLRSSKHTVIGNRFRWMESYFNQASP
;
A
#
# COMPACT_ATOMS: atom_id res chain seq x y z
N PRO A 1 2.81 -27.83 4.05
CA PRO A 1 2.95 -26.45 4.43
C PRO A 1 1.81 -25.64 3.81
N LEU A 2 1.14 -24.79 4.60
CA LEU A 2 0.06 -23.93 4.14
C LEU A 2 0.60 -22.99 3.07
N GLN A 3 0.00 -23.01 1.88
CA GLN A 3 0.38 -22.09 0.82
C GLN A 3 -0.38 -20.77 1.01
N LEU A 4 0.21 -19.66 0.62
CA LEU A 4 -0.44 -18.35 0.72
C LEU A 4 -1.79 -18.32 -0.01
N THR A 5 -1.89 -19.07 -1.11
CA THR A 5 -3.12 -19.23 -1.89
C THR A 5 -4.26 -19.93 -1.13
N ASP A 6 -3.94 -20.67 -0.06
CA ASP A 6 -4.96 -21.33 0.78
C ASP A 6 -5.60 -20.35 1.78
N LEU A 7 -4.95 -19.21 2.02
CA LEU A 7 -5.46 -18.19 2.93
C LEU A 7 -6.64 -17.43 2.32
N PRO A 8 -7.64 -17.07 3.12
CA PRO A 8 -8.72 -16.20 2.65
C PRO A 8 -8.21 -14.77 2.47
N PHE A 9 -8.48 -14.19 1.30
CA PHE A 9 -8.10 -12.82 0.96
C PHE A 9 -9.22 -11.84 1.23
N ILE A 10 -8.88 -10.70 1.84
CA ILE A 10 -9.77 -9.58 2.11
C ILE A 10 -9.44 -8.49 1.10
N TYR A 11 -10.45 -8.05 0.37
CA TYR A 11 -10.34 -7.10 -0.73
C TYR A 11 -10.85 -5.72 -0.33
N ARG A 12 -10.32 -4.71 -0.98
CA ARG A 12 -10.96 -3.41 -1.07
C ARG A 12 -12.10 -3.46 -2.11
N GLU A 13 -12.94 -2.45 -2.08
CA GLU A 13 -14.03 -2.25 -3.04
C GLU A 13 -13.51 -2.07 -4.48
N PRO A 14 -14.33 -2.33 -5.52
CA PRO A 14 -14.02 -2.01 -6.89
C PRO A 14 -13.67 -0.52 -7.07
N GLY A 15 -12.66 -0.23 -7.89
CA GLY A 15 -12.16 1.14 -8.11
C GLY A 15 -11.07 1.59 -7.13
N SER A 16 -10.83 0.87 -6.05
CA SER A 16 -9.69 1.14 -5.16
C SER A 16 -8.35 0.89 -5.86
N ALA A 17 -7.43 1.86 -5.77
CA ALA A 17 -6.06 1.69 -6.27
C ALA A 17 -5.31 0.57 -5.52
N THR A 18 -5.56 0.39 -4.23
CA THR A 18 -5.01 -0.71 -3.43
C THR A 18 -5.50 -2.07 -3.94
N ARG A 19 -6.79 -2.19 -4.26
CA ARG A 19 -7.34 -3.41 -4.87
C ARG A 19 -6.68 -3.70 -6.21
N ARG A 20 -6.59 -2.71 -7.08
CA ARG A 20 -5.97 -2.89 -8.40
C ARG A 20 -4.53 -3.38 -8.27
N ALA A 21 -3.71 -2.77 -7.41
CA ALA A 21 -2.34 -3.22 -7.18
C ALA A 21 -2.27 -4.66 -6.67
N MET A 22 -3.18 -5.06 -5.77
CA MET A 22 -3.28 -6.43 -5.28
C MET A 22 -3.69 -7.42 -6.39
N GLU A 23 -4.71 -7.10 -7.18
CA GLU A 23 -5.19 -7.94 -8.28
C GLU A 23 -4.13 -8.10 -9.37
N GLU A 24 -3.44 -7.02 -9.75
CA GLU A 24 -2.32 -7.05 -10.69
C GLU A 24 -1.18 -7.94 -10.18
N PHE A 25 -0.83 -7.83 -8.90
CA PHE A 25 0.18 -8.68 -8.27
C PHE A 25 -0.23 -10.15 -8.28
N ILE A 26 -1.44 -10.49 -7.82
CA ILE A 26 -1.97 -11.86 -7.79
C ILE A 26 -1.98 -12.47 -9.20
N HIS A 27 -2.44 -11.69 -10.20
CA HIS A 27 -2.46 -12.11 -11.59
C HIS A 27 -1.03 -12.36 -12.13
N ALA A 28 -0.08 -11.47 -11.84
CA ALA A 28 1.32 -11.62 -12.26
C ALA A 28 1.99 -12.87 -11.67
N GLN A 29 1.56 -13.31 -10.48
CA GLN A 29 2.02 -14.56 -9.87
C GLN A 29 1.30 -15.81 -10.41
N GLY A 30 0.27 -15.65 -11.22
CA GLY A 30 -0.57 -16.76 -11.68
C GLY A 30 -1.39 -17.41 -10.56
N TRP A 31 -1.66 -16.70 -9.48
CA TRP A 31 -2.33 -17.27 -8.32
C TRP A 31 -3.86 -17.25 -8.47
N SER A 32 -4.48 -18.35 -8.02
CA SER A 32 -5.91 -18.42 -7.75
C SER A 32 -6.11 -18.32 -6.23
N VAL A 33 -6.71 -17.24 -5.77
CA VAL A 33 -6.91 -16.96 -4.35
C VAL A 33 -8.39 -16.93 -3.99
N ARG A 34 -8.70 -17.33 -2.77
CA ARG A 34 -10.08 -17.32 -2.26
C ARG A 34 -10.43 -15.95 -1.68
N LYS A 35 -11.31 -15.20 -2.36
CA LYS A 35 -11.89 -13.98 -1.82
C LYS A 35 -12.86 -14.34 -0.69
N ARG A 36 -12.62 -13.80 0.51
CA ARG A 36 -13.48 -13.99 1.68
C ARG A 36 -14.51 -12.87 1.82
N MET A 37 -14.05 -11.63 1.73
CA MET A 37 -14.90 -10.45 1.89
C MET A 37 -14.32 -9.25 1.15
N GLU A 38 -15.15 -8.23 1.06
CA GLU A 38 -14.81 -6.94 0.47
C GLU A 38 -15.21 -5.81 1.41
N LEU A 39 -14.32 -4.84 1.61
CA LEU A 39 -14.49 -3.74 2.54
C LEU A 39 -14.11 -2.41 1.89
N THR A 40 -14.74 -1.32 2.33
CA THR A 40 -14.69 -0.01 1.64
C THR A 40 -13.59 0.93 2.14
N SER A 41 -12.74 0.51 3.08
CA SER A 41 -11.62 1.33 3.54
C SER A 41 -10.40 0.48 3.90
N ASN A 42 -9.20 1.07 3.81
CA ASN A 42 -7.97 0.40 4.27
C ASN A 42 -8.03 0.10 5.76
N GLU A 43 -8.67 0.97 6.56
CA GLU A 43 -8.81 0.73 7.99
C GLU A 43 -9.68 -0.49 8.27
N ALA A 44 -10.82 -0.63 7.59
CA ALA A 44 -11.69 -1.80 7.75
C ALA A 44 -10.97 -3.10 7.35
N VAL A 45 -10.23 -3.09 6.24
CA VAL A 45 -9.41 -4.24 5.84
C VAL A 45 -8.35 -4.57 6.90
N LYS A 46 -7.65 -3.56 7.41
CA LYS A 46 -6.66 -3.72 8.47
C LYS A 46 -7.25 -4.38 9.71
N GLN A 47 -8.39 -3.89 10.20
CA GLN A 47 -9.05 -4.45 11.38
C GLN A 47 -9.53 -5.89 11.15
N ALA A 48 -10.00 -6.22 9.95
CA ALA A 48 -10.39 -7.58 9.61
C ALA A 48 -9.19 -8.55 9.58
N VAL A 49 -8.01 -8.08 9.12
CA VAL A 49 -6.78 -8.87 9.16
C VAL A 49 -6.30 -9.07 10.60
N ILE A 50 -6.31 -8.03 11.44
CA ILE A 50 -5.98 -8.11 12.88
C ILE A 50 -6.91 -9.11 13.59
N ALA A 51 -8.19 -9.11 13.25
CA ALA A 51 -9.17 -10.06 13.78
C ALA A 51 -8.96 -11.51 13.27
N GLY A 52 -7.92 -11.78 12.46
CA GLY A 52 -7.63 -13.13 11.96
C GLY A 52 -8.58 -13.63 10.86
N LEU A 53 -9.32 -12.73 10.20
CA LEU A 53 -10.29 -13.12 9.18
C LEU A 53 -9.63 -13.46 7.83
N GLY A 54 -8.36 -13.15 7.64
CA GLY A 54 -7.62 -13.45 6.42
C GLY A 54 -6.38 -12.59 6.25
N CYS A 55 -5.88 -12.51 5.02
CA CYS A 55 -4.75 -11.67 4.63
C CYS A 55 -5.15 -10.66 3.55
N SER A 56 -4.31 -9.65 3.33
CA SER A 56 -4.52 -8.65 2.30
C SER A 56 -3.21 -8.03 1.85
N VAL A 57 -3.22 -7.37 0.69
CA VAL A 57 -2.14 -6.47 0.27
C VAL A 57 -2.55 -5.04 0.63
N MET A 58 -1.73 -4.37 1.42
CA MET A 58 -2.05 -3.05 1.97
C MET A 58 -0.87 -2.07 1.81
N PRO A 59 -1.13 -0.76 1.73
CA PRO A 59 -0.07 0.23 1.76
C PRO A 59 0.70 0.18 3.10
N LEU A 60 2.01 0.03 3.05
CA LEU A 60 2.88 0.00 4.25
C LEU A 60 2.67 1.18 5.19
N ILE A 61 2.44 2.38 4.63
CA ILE A 61 2.23 3.59 5.42
C ILE A 61 1.02 3.50 6.36
N GLY A 62 0.02 2.71 5.99
CA GLY A 62 -1.21 2.54 6.78
C GLY A 62 -1.12 1.52 7.91
N ILE A 63 0.00 0.77 8.02
CA ILE A 63 0.16 -0.32 8.98
C ILE A 63 1.42 -0.22 9.84
N LYS A 64 2.09 0.95 9.82
CA LYS A 64 3.36 1.16 10.53
C LYS A 64 3.26 0.84 12.02
N LYS A 65 2.20 1.33 12.66
CA LYS A 65 1.99 1.14 14.10
C LYS A 65 1.75 -0.32 14.43
N GLU A 66 0.87 -0.96 13.69
CA GLU A 66 0.47 -2.36 13.90
C GLU A 66 1.64 -3.33 13.65
N LEU A 67 2.56 -2.99 12.75
CA LEU A 67 3.80 -3.74 12.57
C LEU A 67 4.75 -3.58 13.77
N ALA A 68 4.85 -2.35 14.32
CA ALA A 68 5.68 -2.08 15.49
C ALA A 68 5.13 -2.73 16.76
N ASP A 69 3.81 -2.74 16.92
CA ASP A 69 3.12 -3.33 18.07
C ASP A 69 3.01 -4.87 17.96
N GLY A 70 3.27 -5.44 16.76
CA GLY A 70 3.19 -6.88 16.52
C GLY A 70 1.80 -7.41 16.19
N ASP A 71 0.81 -6.54 16.06
CA ASP A 71 -0.57 -6.90 15.70
C ASP A 71 -0.70 -7.42 14.27
N LEU A 72 0.20 -6.96 13.41
CA LEU A 72 0.33 -7.43 12.03
C LEU A 72 1.72 -7.96 11.75
N LYS A 73 1.80 -8.90 10.83
CA LYS A 73 3.06 -9.44 10.30
C LYS A 73 3.04 -9.39 8.78
N ILE A 74 4.19 -9.04 8.20
CA ILE A 74 4.37 -9.14 6.76
C ILE A 74 4.72 -10.58 6.40
N ILE A 75 4.00 -11.12 5.43
CA ILE A 75 4.35 -12.40 4.81
C ILE A 75 5.35 -12.09 3.69
N PRO A 76 6.59 -12.58 3.77
CA PRO A 76 7.57 -12.31 2.73
C PRO A 76 7.20 -13.06 1.46
N VAL A 77 6.97 -12.31 0.40
CA VAL A 77 6.59 -12.84 -0.91
C VAL A 77 7.43 -12.17 -1.98
N LYS A 78 7.99 -12.96 -2.88
CA LYS A 78 8.77 -12.43 -4.01
C LYS A 78 7.91 -11.48 -4.86
N GLY A 79 8.42 -10.28 -5.11
CA GLY A 79 7.72 -9.23 -5.85
C GLY A 79 6.90 -8.26 -4.97
N LEU A 80 6.88 -8.46 -3.67
CA LEU A 80 6.38 -7.47 -2.71
C LEU A 80 7.55 -6.81 -1.94
N PRO A 81 7.45 -5.55 -1.55
CA PRO A 81 6.31 -4.64 -1.78
C PRO A 81 6.25 -4.11 -3.21
N VAL A 82 5.04 -3.96 -3.75
CA VAL A 82 4.83 -3.27 -5.03
C VAL A 82 4.97 -1.77 -4.82
N THR A 83 5.75 -1.11 -5.67
CA THR A 83 5.92 0.34 -5.63
C THR A 83 4.93 1.01 -6.57
N THR A 84 4.20 1.99 -6.07
CA THR A 84 3.29 2.82 -6.86
C THR A 84 3.73 4.27 -6.82
N SER A 85 3.51 5.02 -7.92
CA SER A 85 3.84 6.43 -7.99
C SER A 85 2.64 7.30 -7.60
N TRP A 86 2.90 8.32 -6.78
CA TRP A 86 1.94 9.38 -6.50
C TRP A 86 2.26 10.58 -7.38
N ASN A 87 1.28 11.00 -8.19
CA ASN A 87 1.45 12.09 -9.14
C ASN A 87 0.50 13.24 -8.80
N LEU A 88 1.03 14.45 -8.77
CA LEU A 88 0.24 15.67 -8.75
C LEU A 88 0.01 16.08 -10.19
N ILE A 89 -1.25 16.18 -10.59
CA ILE A 89 -1.64 16.51 -11.97
C ILE A 89 -2.53 17.76 -12.00
N TRP A 90 -2.44 18.52 -13.08
CA TRP A 90 -3.29 19.68 -13.35
C TRP A 90 -3.48 19.89 -14.84
N LEU A 91 -4.49 20.66 -15.21
CA LEU A 91 -4.74 20.98 -16.61
C LEU A 91 -3.62 21.85 -17.17
N GLN A 92 -3.25 21.59 -18.42
CA GLN A 92 -2.30 22.44 -19.14
C GLN A 92 -2.81 23.89 -19.20
N GLY A 93 -1.95 24.87 -18.92
CA GLY A 93 -2.33 26.29 -18.87
C GLY A 93 -3.08 26.73 -17.61
N LYS A 94 -3.28 25.83 -16.62
CA LYS A 94 -3.90 26.19 -15.35
C LYS A 94 -3.15 27.31 -14.64
N GLN A 95 -3.83 28.43 -14.39
CA GLN A 95 -3.34 29.48 -13.49
C GLN A 95 -3.57 29.05 -12.04
N PHE A 96 -2.49 28.97 -11.27
CA PHE A 96 -2.57 28.61 -9.84
C PHE A 96 -2.93 29.84 -9.02
N SER A 97 -3.79 29.67 -8.02
CA SER A 97 -3.92 30.67 -6.96
C SER A 97 -2.60 30.80 -6.18
N PRO A 98 -2.35 31.93 -5.49
CA PRO A 98 -1.15 32.11 -4.69
C PRO A 98 -0.92 30.97 -3.70
N ALA A 99 -1.96 30.48 -3.05
CA ALA A 99 -1.90 29.36 -2.12
C ALA A 99 -1.48 28.04 -2.81
N ALA A 100 -2.07 27.73 -3.97
CA ALA A 100 -1.73 26.52 -4.73
C ALA A 100 -0.29 26.59 -5.27
N ALA A 101 0.16 27.77 -5.74
CA ALA A 101 1.53 27.98 -6.17
C ALA A 101 2.54 27.80 -5.02
N ALA A 102 2.25 28.39 -3.85
CA ALA A 102 3.08 28.25 -2.65
C ALA A 102 3.16 26.78 -2.19
N TYR A 103 2.04 26.05 -2.20
CA TYR A 103 2.02 24.62 -1.87
C TYR A 103 2.85 23.79 -2.84
N LEU A 104 2.73 24.01 -4.14
CA LEU A 104 3.52 23.33 -5.16
C LEU A 104 5.02 23.61 -5.00
N GLN A 105 5.39 24.85 -4.70
CA GLN A 105 6.77 25.23 -4.41
C GLN A 105 7.29 24.51 -3.16
N HIS A 106 6.50 24.49 -2.08
CA HIS A 106 6.85 23.76 -0.86
C HIS A 106 7.07 22.27 -1.13
N LEU A 107 6.18 21.62 -1.88
CA LEU A 107 6.36 20.22 -2.26
C LEU A 107 7.67 19.98 -3.01
N ARG A 108 7.99 20.84 -3.98
CA ARG A 108 9.22 20.73 -4.78
C ARG A 108 10.48 20.87 -3.94
N SER A 109 10.50 21.83 -3.00
CA SER A 109 11.67 22.11 -2.15
C SER A 109 11.84 21.10 -1.01
N SER A 110 10.74 20.59 -0.45
CA SER A 110 10.75 19.81 0.79
C SER A 110 10.64 18.29 0.58
N LYS A 111 10.23 17.82 -0.62
CA LYS A 111 9.91 16.41 -0.85
C LYS A 111 11.03 15.44 -0.43
N HIS A 112 12.26 15.73 -0.74
CA HIS A 112 13.39 14.83 -0.43
C HIS A 112 13.63 14.71 1.08
N THR A 113 13.56 15.85 1.79
CA THR A 113 13.69 15.87 3.25
C THR A 113 12.53 15.14 3.93
N VAL A 114 11.30 15.39 3.47
CA VAL A 114 10.12 14.73 4.02
C VAL A 114 10.15 13.23 3.76
N ILE A 115 10.48 12.81 2.54
CA ILE A 115 10.59 11.39 2.19
C ILE A 115 11.66 10.71 3.05
N GLY A 116 12.87 11.27 3.12
CA GLY A 116 13.95 10.70 3.92
C GLY A 116 13.61 10.59 5.42
N ASN A 117 12.93 11.60 5.99
CA ASN A 117 12.63 11.61 7.42
C ASN A 117 11.41 10.74 7.79
N ARG A 118 10.39 10.68 6.91
CA ARG A 118 9.11 10.05 7.24
C ARG A 118 8.99 8.63 6.73
N PHE A 119 9.71 8.25 5.68
CA PHE A 119 9.52 6.98 4.97
C PHE A 119 10.74 6.06 4.98
N ARG A 120 11.89 6.48 5.52
CA ARG A 120 13.11 5.64 5.62
C ARG A 120 12.86 4.28 6.28
N TRP A 121 11.95 4.20 7.24
CA TRP A 121 11.61 2.95 7.92
C TRP A 121 11.08 1.87 6.96
N MET A 122 10.56 2.26 5.80
CA MET A 122 10.07 1.31 4.79
C MET A 122 11.21 0.60 4.03
N GLU A 123 12.42 1.18 4.00
CA GLU A 123 13.56 0.66 3.24
C GLU A 123 13.94 -0.77 3.66
N SER A 124 13.79 -1.09 4.95
CA SER A 124 14.05 -2.44 5.47
C SER A 124 13.18 -3.52 4.84
N TYR A 125 11.97 -3.17 4.40
CA TYR A 125 11.04 -4.11 3.78
C TYR A 125 11.31 -4.33 2.28
N PHE A 126 11.93 -3.36 1.61
CA PHE A 126 12.35 -3.51 0.20
C PHE A 126 13.54 -4.45 0.06
N ASN A 127 14.45 -4.43 1.04
CA ASN A 127 15.65 -5.25 1.03
C ASN A 127 15.39 -6.73 1.40
N GLN A 128 14.27 -7.04 2.05
CA GLN A 128 13.89 -8.41 2.40
C GLN A 128 13.25 -9.17 1.22
N ALA A 129 12.87 -8.48 0.15
CA ALA A 129 12.22 -9.06 -1.02
C ALA A 129 13.22 -9.48 -2.13
N SER A 130 14.52 -9.22 -1.94
CA SER A 130 15.56 -9.72 -2.84
C SER A 130 15.97 -11.14 -2.41
N PRO A 131 16.07 -12.08 -3.36
CA PRO A 131 16.44 -13.46 -3.11
C PRO A 131 17.83 -13.60 -2.58
#